data_fd87287ee89bdca11b25799eaef189d3
#
_entry.id   fd87287ee89bdca11b25799eaef189d3
#
_cell.length_a   1.000
_cell.length_b   1.000
_cell.length_c   1.000
_cell.angle_alpha   90.00
_cell.angle_beta   90.00
_cell.angle_gamma   90.00
#
_symmetry.space_group_name_H-M   'P 1'
#
loop_
_entity.id
_entity.type
_entity.pdbx_description
1 polymer ?
#
loop_
_entity_poly.entity_id
_entity_poly.type
_entity_poly.pdbx_seq_one_letter_code
_entity_poly.pdbx_strand_id
1 'polypeptide(L)'
;MSGLPMRVWAELGWFGVSTLVRHRTDPIIGSIILTDRCNLHCQHCAVGNIRRVDYPWQRISADLHALRGQGVRVLFLYGGEPFLWHDGPRGLRDVVLEARALGFVSVNVVTNGTRGLDLPEADVILVSVDGTRAHHDQIRGPTYDRIIAAIEAAPADNLCLYMAINRINLDDIEHVAELARDLPNVRAVSYNLHTPYPGTEHLTLTMPQRRDACDRIARLIRSGHPVLNLASALPRIADLTAPTPCNQCVIVEDGQQWTCGRCIEVPGLCQQCGFLFAGELSQLFAGDPRVIVDAVRTYARLL
;
A
#
# COMPACT_ATOMS: atom_id res chain seq x y z
N MET A 1 6.53 9.87 19.76
CA MET A 1 5.66 9.95 18.57
C MET A 1 6.08 11.19 17.79
N SER A 2 6.94 11.04 16.80
CA SER A 2 7.29 12.13 15.87
C SER A 2 6.30 12.03 14.70
N GLY A 3 5.23 12.82 14.74
CA GLY A 3 4.35 12.97 13.58
C GLY A 3 5.11 13.46 12.36
N LEU A 4 4.51 13.36 11.17
CA LEU A 4 5.11 13.84 9.92
C LEU A 4 5.64 15.28 10.10
N PRO A 5 6.87 15.58 9.65
CA PRO A 5 7.45 16.92 9.77
C PRO A 5 6.53 18.00 9.17
N MET A 6 6.49 19.19 9.76
CA MET A 6 5.63 20.30 9.30
C MET A 6 5.85 20.64 7.81
N ARG A 7 7.07 20.46 7.30
CA ARG A 7 7.39 20.61 5.89
C ARG A 7 6.58 19.64 5.00
N VAL A 8 6.42 18.39 5.42
CA VAL A 8 5.63 17.38 4.71
C VAL A 8 4.18 17.81 4.62
N TRP A 9 3.58 18.25 5.73
CA TRP A 9 2.22 18.78 5.76
C TRP A 9 2.05 19.99 4.84
N ALA A 10 3.03 20.90 4.81
CA ALA A 10 3.00 22.07 3.94
C ALA A 10 3.06 21.67 2.45
N GLU A 11 3.94 20.73 2.07
CA GLU A 11 4.07 20.27 0.69
C GLU A 11 2.81 19.50 0.22
N LEU A 12 2.31 18.59 1.03
CA LEU A 12 1.10 17.81 0.70
C LEU A 12 -0.16 18.69 0.70
N GLY A 13 -0.26 19.63 1.66
CA GLY A 13 -1.35 20.60 1.72
C GLY A 13 -1.37 21.53 0.51
N TRP A 14 -0.21 22.09 0.13
CA TRP A 14 -0.08 22.90 -1.08
C TRP A 14 -0.43 22.12 -2.35
N PHE A 15 0.01 20.87 -2.45
CA PHE A 15 -0.36 20.00 -3.57
C PHE A 15 -1.87 19.80 -3.60
N GLY A 16 -2.50 19.44 -2.46
CA GLY A 16 -3.94 19.24 -2.37
C GLY A 16 -4.72 20.49 -2.81
N VAL A 17 -4.38 21.66 -2.28
CA VAL A 17 -5.01 22.93 -2.68
C VAL A 17 -4.80 23.21 -4.17
N SER A 18 -3.57 23.06 -4.67
CA SER A 18 -3.26 23.32 -6.08
C SER A 18 -3.98 22.35 -7.02
N THR A 19 -4.14 21.09 -6.62
CA THR A 19 -4.88 20.08 -7.38
C THR A 19 -6.36 20.43 -7.45
N LEU A 20 -6.98 20.81 -6.33
CA LEU A 20 -8.39 21.18 -6.27
C LEU A 20 -8.69 22.47 -7.06
N VAL A 21 -7.84 23.50 -6.91
CA VAL A 21 -8.05 24.81 -7.56
C VAL A 21 -7.73 24.77 -9.05
N ARG A 22 -6.70 24.03 -9.46
CA ARG A 22 -6.21 23.99 -10.84
C ARG A 22 -6.65 22.75 -11.61
N HIS A 23 -7.45 21.87 -11.01
CA HIS A 23 -7.89 20.59 -11.57
C HIS A 23 -6.72 19.75 -12.13
N ARG A 24 -5.58 19.74 -11.40
CA ARG A 24 -4.37 19.02 -11.83
C ARG A 24 -4.57 17.52 -11.67
N THR A 25 -4.03 16.78 -12.64
CA THR A 25 -3.99 15.30 -12.65
C THR A 25 -2.58 14.77 -12.47
N ASP A 26 -1.62 15.63 -12.05
CA ASP A 26 -0.25 15.19 -11.84
C ASP A 26 -0.17 14.19 -10.69
N PRO A 27 0.63 13.13 -10.81
CA PRO A 27 0.77 12.13 -9.77
C PRO A 27 1.53 12.71 -8.58
N ILE A 28 1.01 12.48 -7.36
CA ILE A 28 1.72 12.76 -6.11
C ILE A 28 2.27 11.48 -5.48
N ILE A 29 1.65 10.35 -5.81
CA ILE A 29 2.03 9.03 -5.34
C ILE A 29 2.58 8.24 -6.52
N GLY A 30 3.79 7.75 -6.34
CA GLY A 30 4.45 6.87 -7.29
C GLY A 30 4.80 5.53 -6.65
N SER A 31 4.80 4.50 -7.47
CA SER A 31 5.25 3.19 -7.05
C SER A 31 6.23 2.64 -8.08
N ILE A 32 7.28 1.94 -7.62
CA ILE A 32 8.25 1.26 -8.49
C ILE A 32 8.25 -0.23 -8.15
N ILE A 33 8.12 -1.06 -9.18
CA ILE A 33 8.33 -2.49 -9.09
C ILE A 33 9.82 -2.75 -9.32
N LEU A 34 10.54 -3.17 -8.26
CA LEU A 34 11.98 -3.40 -8.29
C LEU A 34 12.34 -4.75 -8.91
N THR A 35 11.48 -5.72 -8.70
CA THR A 35 11.62 -7.11 -9.14
C THR A 35 10.25 -7.76 -9.19
N ASP A 36 10.08 -8.74 -10.06
CA ASP A 36 8.94 -9.64 -9.97
C ASP A 36 9.30 -11.00 -9.33
N ARG A 37 10.57 -11.20 -8.93
CA ARG A 37 10.96 -12.38 -8.12
C ARG A 37 10.33 -12.33 -6.74
N CYS A 38 9.75 -13.43 -6.32
CA CYS A 38 9.24 -13.61 -4.97
C CYS A 38 9.59 -15.02 -4.46
N ASN A 39 9.82 -15.13 -3.17
CA ASN A 39 10.00 -16.42 -2.50
C ASN A 39 8.68 -17.06 -2.07
N LEU A 40 7.53 -16.41 -2.34
CA LEU A 40 6.20 -16.92 -2.07
C LEU A 40 5.38 -17.05 -3.37
N HIS A 41 4.27 -17.83 -3.29
CA HIS A 41 3.31 -18.03 -4.36
C HIS A 41 1.88 -17.86 -3.83
N CYS A 42 1.60 -16.63 -3.33
CA CYS A 42 0.31 -16.31 -2.71
C CYS A 42 -0.85 -16.45 -3.70
N GLN A 43 -1.98 -17.01 -3.25
CA GLN A 43 -3.15 -17.29 -4.11
C GLN A 43 -3.74 -16.04 -4.79
N HIS A 44 -3.62 -14.87 -4.17
CA HIS A 44 -4.19 -13.60 -4.66
C HIS A 44 -3.17 -12.73 -5.42
N CYS A 45 -1.93 -13.20 -5.61
CA CYS A 45 -0.85 -12.36 -6.13
C CYS A 45 -0.95 -12.16 -7.64
N ALA A 46 -0.92 -10.90 -8.08
CA ALA A 46 -0.91 -10.51 -9.49
C ALA A 46 0.43 -9.96 -9.97
N VAL A 47 1.47 -9.97 -9.14
CA VAL A 47 2.76 -9.31 -9.41
C VAL A 47 3.92 -10.29 -9.43
N GLY A 48 4.00 -11.18 -8.44
CA GLY A 48 5.19 -12.02 -8.21
C GLY A 48 5.37 -13.16 -9.20
N ASN A 49 6.64 -13.48 -9.49
CA ASN A 49 7.08 -14.68 -10.23
C ASN A 49 6.58 -14.81 -11.70
N ILE A 50 6.24 -13.69 -12.36
CA ILE A 50 5.79 -13.72 -13.76
C ILE A 50 6.97 -13.95 -14.70
N ARG A 51 8.00 -13.13 -14.63
CA ARG A 51 9.22 -13.18 -15.45
C ARG A 51 10.47 -13.58 -14.67
N ARG A 52 10.44 -13.46 -13.34
CA ARG A 52 11.51 -13.71 -12.37
C ARG A 52 12.76 -12.89 -12.64
N VAL A 53 12.58 -11.59 -12.86
CA VAL A 53 13.64 -10.65 -13.18
C VAL A 53 13.86 -9.67 -12.03
N ASP A 54 15.13 -9.24 -11.87
CA ASP A 54 15.50 -8.05 -11.11
C ASP A 54 15.77 -6.94 -12.12
N TYR A 55 15.14 -5.78 -11.94
CA TYR A 55 15.41 -4.65 -12.82
C TYR A 55 16.74 -4.00 -12.45
N PRO A 56 17.60 -3.62 -13.42
CA PRO A 56 18.92 -3.10 -13.13
C PRO A 56 18.86 -1.74 -12.43
N TRP A 57 19.85 -1.47 -11.59
CA TRP A 57 19.99 -0.21 -10.85
C TRP A 57 19.79 1.03 -11.72
N GLN A 58 20.44 1.07 -12.89
CA GLN A 58 20.35 2.21 -13.82
C GLN A 58 18.92 2.50 -14.22
N ARG A 59 18.10 1.46 -14.41
CA ARG A 59 16.66 1.61 -14.72
C ARG A 59 15.90 2.14 -13.52
N ILE A 60 16.09 1.56 -12.34
CA ILE A 60 15.41 1.98 -11.12
C ILE A 60 15.78 3.43 -10.78
N SER A 61 17.05 3.80 -10.87
CA SER A 61 17.49 5.18 -10.64
C SER A 61 16.87 6.15 -11.64
N ALA A 62 16.81 5.79 -12.94
CA ALA A 62 16.15 6.60 -13.95
C ALA A 62 14.65 6.77 -13.66
N ASP A 63 13.97 5.73 -13.23
CA ASP A 63 12.55 5.76 -12.88
C ASP A 63 12.30 6.63 -11.62
N LEU A 64 13.18 6.58 -10.62
CA LEU A 64 13.14 7.47 -9.46
C LEU A 64 13.24 8.95 -9.88
N HIS A 65 14.22 9.29 -10.70
CA HIS A 65 14.40 10.65 -11.23
C HIS A 65 13.18 11.12 -12.04
N ALA A 66 12.64 10.26 -12.91
CA ALA A 66 11.47 10.55 -13.71
C ALA A 66 10.24 10.84 -12.86
N LEU A 67 9.94 9.97 -11.87
CA LEU A 67 8.82 10.17 -10.95
C LEU A 67 8.98 11.45 -10.14
N ARG A 68 10.18 11.72 -9.63
CA ARG A 68 10.45 12.94 -8.86
C ARG A 68 10.25 14.19 -9.71
N GLY A 69 10.68 14.16 -10.97
CA GLY A 69 10.50 15.23 -11.96
C GLY A 69 9.02 15.46 -12.32
N GLN A 70 8.20 14.42 -12.35
CA GLN A 70 6.75 14.50 -12.58
C GLN A 70 5.97 15.09 -11.40
N GLY A 71 6.60 15.27 -10.24
CA GLY A 71 5.94 15.83 -9.07
C GLY A 71 5.59 14.83 -7.98
N VAL A 72 5.92 13.56 -8.15
CA VAL A 72 5.72 12.53 -7.11
C VAL A 72 6.47 12.91 -5.83
N ARG A 73 5.78 12.75 -4.70
CA ARG A 73 6.31 13.06 -3.35
C ARG A 73 6.31 11.85 -2.43
N VAL A 74 5.33 10.99 -2.57
CA VAL A 74 5.18 9.76 -1.78
C VAL A 74 5.51 8.58 -2.69
N LEU A 75 6.52 7.81 -2.30
CA LEU A 75 7.04 6.68 -3.07
C LEU A 75 6.72 5.36 -2.35
N PHE A 76 6.27 4.38 -3.12
CA PHE A 76 6.17 2.98 -2.68
C PHE A 76 7.12 2.11 -3.51
N LEU A 77 7.95 1.36 -2.83
CA LEU A 77 8.85 0.36 -3.41
C LEU A 77 8.26 -1.03 -3.14
N TYR A 78 7.99 -1.78 -4.19
CA TYR A 78 7.42 -3.11 -4.08
C TYR A 78 7.76 -3.99 -5.29
N GLY A 79 7.07 -5.12 -5.44
CA GLY A 79 7.26 -6.03 -6.56
C GLY A 79 6.83 -7.43 -6.20
N GLY A 80 7.64 -8.43 -6.53
CA GLY A 80 7.52 -9.77 -5.96
C GLY A 80 7.84 -9.72 -4.47
N GLU A 81 9.13 -9.69 -4.12
CA GLU A 81 9.62 -9.39 -2.77
C GLU A 81 10.81 -8.44 -2.87
N PRO A 82 10.64 -7.15 -2.48
CA PRO A 82 11.69 -6.15 -2.66
C PRO A 82 12.98 -6.42 -1.89
N PHE A 83 12.92 -7.11 -0.75
CA PHE A 83 14.12 -7.53 -0.01
C PHE A 83 14.95 -8.63 -0.72
N LEU A 84 14.46 -9.21 -1.82
CA LEU A 84 15.23 -10.10 -2.68
C LEU A 84 15.96 -9.36 -3.80
N TRP A 85 15.57 -8.11 -4.06
CA TRP A 85 16.16 -7.35 -5.15
C TRP A 85 17.63 -7.04 -4.86
N HIS A 86 18.47 -7.22 -5.87
CA HIS A 86 19.87 -6.78 -5.84
C HIS A 86 20.39 -6.54 -7.26
N ASP A 87 21.35 -5.64 -7.37
CA ASP A 87 22.16 -5.44 -8.58
C ASP A 87 23.63 -5.27 -8.17
N GLY A 88 24.42 -6.32 -8.35
CA GLY A 88 25.77 -6.43 -7.80
C GLY A 88 25.77 -6.28 -6.28
N PRO A 89 26.50 -5.30 -5.71
CA PRO A 89 26.54 -5.08 -4.27
C PRO A 89 25.34 -4.28 -3.73
N ARG A 90 24.50 -3.71 -4.62
CA ARG A 90 23.37 -2.87 -4.23
C ARG A 90 22.16 -3.71 -3.85
N GLY A 91 21.42 -3.25 -2.83
CA GLY A 91 20.17 -3.85 -2.37
C GLY A 91 19.06 -2.80 -2.18
N LEU A 92 17.96 -3.23 -1.60
CA LEU A 92 16.78 -2.36 -1.36
C LEU A 92 17.15 -1.09 -0.58
N ARG A 93 18.07 -1.19 0.41
CA ARG A 93 18.51 -0.03 1.20
C ARG A 93 19.11 1.07 0.32
N ASP A 94 19.90 0.72 -0.70
CA ASP A 94 20.48 1.70 -1.61
C ASP A 94 19.39 2.44 -2.42
N VAL A 95 18.32 1.74 -2.82
CA VAL A 95 17.17 2.36 -3.51
C VAL A 95 16.44 3.34 -2.59
N VAL A 96 16.23 2.97 -1.32
CA VAL A 96 15.60 3.85 -0.33
C VAL A 96 16.46 5.10 -0.10
N LEU A 97 17.77 4.95 0.05
CA LEU A 97 18.70 6.07 0.26
C LEU A 97 18.73 7.00 -0.94
N GLU A 98 18.75 6.47 -2.17
CA GLU A 98 18.67 7.26 -3.41
C GLU A 98 17.36 8.05 -3.48
N ALA A 99 16.23 7.40 -3.21
CA ALA A 99 14.94 8.07 -3.18
C ALA A 99 14.90 9.23 -2.16
N ARG A 100 15.45 9.02 -0.97
CA ARG A 100 15.55 10.09 0.05
C ARG A 100 16.46 11.22 -0.41
N ALA A 101 17.60 10.93 -1.03
CA ALA A 101 18.51 11.92 -1.58
C ALA A 101 17.86 12.77 -2.69
N LEU A 102 16.98 12.18 -3.51
CA LEU A 102 16.18 12.86 -4.51
C LEU A 102 15.08 13.74 -3.93
N GLY A 103 14.82 13.65 -2.62
CA GLY A 103 13.86 14.48 -1.90
C GLY A 103 12.40 14.00 -2.03
N PHE A 104 12.17 12.68 -2.16
CA PHE A 104 10.85 12.13 -1.86
C PHE A 104 10.50 12.42 -0.40
N VAL A 105 9.26 12.82 -0.16
CA VAL A 105 8.77 13.23 1.17
C VAL A 105 8.53 12.03 2.06
N SER A 106 8.08 10.92 1.45
CA SER A 106 7.90 9.64 2.11
C SER A 106 8.35 8.52 1.18
N VAL A 107 9.16 7.60 1.71
CA VAL A 107 9.64 6.40 1.00
C VAL A 107 9.17 5.17 1.75
N ASN A 108 8.25 4.44 1.16
CA ASN A 108 7.56 3.32 1.77
C ASN A 108 7.91 2.01 1.05
N VAL A 109 7.90 0.91 1.77
CA VAL A 109 8.19 -0.43 1.24
C VAL A 109 7.02 -1.36 1.52
N VAL A 110 6.64 -2.19 0.55
CA VAL A 110 5.64 -3.25 0.74
C VAL A 110 6.32 -4.60 0.62
N THR A 111 6.26 -5.41 1.67
CA THR A 111 6.98 -6.68 1.78
C THR A 111 6.12 -7.80 2.35
N ASN A 112 6.48 -9.03 2.04
CA ASN A 112 5.91 -10.20 2.70
C ASN A 112 6.54 -10.49 4.09
N GLY A 113 7.56 -9.73 4.50
CA GLY A 113 8.20 -9.81 5.82
C GLY A 113 9.10 -11.03 6.05
N THR A 114 9.20 -11.98 5.12
CA THR A 114 9.94 -13.24 5.36
C THR A 114 11.46 -13.09 5.28
N ARG A 115 11.98 -11.94 4.85
CA ARG A 115 13.42 -11.67 4.68
C ARG A 115 14.01 -10.75 5.76
N GLY A 116 13.22 -10.48 6.81
CA GLY A 116 13.55 -9.51 7.84
C GLY A 116 12.95 -8.13 7.55
N LEU A 117 13.03 -7.23 8.54
CA LEU A 117 12.41 -5.90 8.51
C LEU A 117 13.39 -4.81 8.97
N ASP A 118 14.70 -5.07 8.88
CA ASP A 118 15.74 -4.09 9.23
C ASP A 118 15.95 -3.10 8.08
N LEU A 119 15.14 -2.06 8.04
CA LEU A 119 15.23 -0.96 7.09
C LEU A 119 14.74 0.34 7.74
N PRO A 120 15.45 0.87 8.73
CA PRO A 120 15.05 2.08 9.46
C PRO A 120 15.02 3.33 8.57
N GLU A 121 15.65 3.29 7.40
CA GLU A 121 15.66 4.40 6.43
C GLU A 121 14.33 4.54 5.69
N ALA A 122 13.46 3.53 5.67
CA ALA A 122 12.10 3.66 5.14
C ALA A 122 11.19 4.38 6.14
N ASP A 123 10.30 5.23 5.64
CA ASP A 123 9.34 5.95 6.50
C ASP A 123 8.24 5.00 7.01
N VAL A 124 7.78 4.08 6.15
CA VAL A 124 6.82 3.03 6.49
C VAL A 124 7.17 1.73 5.76
N ILE A 125 7.13 0.62 6.49
CA ILE A 125 7.21 -0.74 5.93
C ILE A 125 5.83 -1.38 6.09
N LEU A 126 5.15 -1.60 4.98
CA LEU A 126 3.87 -2.32 4.92
C LEU A 126 4.13 -3.81 4.88
N VAL A 127 3.89 -4.49 6.00
CA VAL A 127 4.13 -5.93 6.16
C VAL A 127 2.85 -6.70 5.92
N SER A 128 2.87 -7.60 4.97
CA SER A 128 1.69 -8.37 4.58
C SER A 128 1.30 -9.41 5.63
N VAL A 129 0.14 -9.22 6.28
CA VAL A 129 -0.48 -10.17 7.22
C VAL A 129 -1.95 -10.34 6.83
N ASP A 130 -2.33 -11.53 6.36
CA ASP A 130 -3.65 -11.79 5.79
C ASP A 130 -4.57 -12.57 6.75
N GLY A 131 -4.58 -12.20 8.03
CA GLY A 131 -5.50 -12.76 9.01
C GLY A 131 -4.83 -13.61 10.09
N THR A 132 -5.60 -14.53 10.67
CA THR A 132 -5.10 -15.55 11.60
C THR A 132 -4.07 -16.45 10.93
N ARG A 133 -3.27 -17.19 11.73
CA ARG A 133 -2.30 -18.16 11.20
C ARG A 133 -2.91 -19.08 10.14
N ALA A 134 -4.09 -19.62 10.40
CA ALA A 134 -4.74 -20.59 9.52
C ALA A 134 -5.03 -19.97 8.14
N HIS A 135 -5.66 -18.82 8.11
CA HIS A 135 -6.04 -18.17 6.85
C HIS A 135 -4.84 -17.52 6.15
N HIS A 136 -3.91 -16.91 6.92
CA HIS A 136 -2.67 -16.39 6.35
C HIS A 136 -1.87 -17.50 5.65
N ASP A 137 -1.63 -18.61 6.33
CA ASP A 137 -0.84 -19.72 5.78
C ASP A 137 -1.58 -20.40 4.61
N GLN A 138 -2.89 -20.46 4.62
CA GLN A 138 -3.69 -20.92 3.49
C GLN A 138 -3.49 -20.04 2.26
N ILE A 139 -3.40 -18.70 2.42
CA ILE A 139 -3.28 -17.74 1.32
C ILE A 139 -1.84 -17.62 0.83
N ARG A 140 -0.87 -17.54 1.76
CA ARG A 140 0.54 -17.17 1.48
C ARG A 140 1.54 -18.33 1.61
N GLY A 141 1.10 -19.48 2.12
CA GLY A 141 1.97 -20.56 2.55
C GLY A 141 2.40 -20.41 4.02
N PRO A 142 3.07 -21.41 4.62
CA PRO A 142 3.37 -21.51 6.05
C PRO A 142 4.43 -20.49 6.49
N THR A 143 4.05 -19.22 6.59
CA THR A 143 4.93 -18.09 6.86
C THR A 143 4.52 -17.23 8.04
N TYR A 144 3.32 -17.44 8.62
CA TYR A 144 2.77 -16.58 9.66
C TYR A 144 3.73 -16.39 10.84
N ASP A 145 4.19 -17.48 11.47
CA ASP A 145 5.06 -17.40 12.64
C ASP A 145 6.38 -16.68 12.36
N ARG A 146 6.94 -16.94 11.18
CA ARG A 146 8.18 -16.28 10.75
C ARG A 146 7.99 -14.78 10.60
N ILE A 147 6.85 -14.34 10.07
CA ILE A 147 6.54 -12.93 9.87
C ILE A 147 6.29 -12.25 11.21
N ILE A 148 5.49 -12.87 12.11
CA ILE A 148 5.27 -12.32 13.45
C ILE A 148 6.59 -12.18 14.21
N ALA A 149 7.44 -13.21 14.20
CA ALA A 149 8.75 -13.13 14.82
C ALA A 149 9.65 -12.02 14.20
N ALA A 150 9.56 -11.80 12.88
CA ALA A 150 10.29 -10.72 12.23
C ALA A 150 9.77 -9.34 12.64
N ILE A 151 8.45 -9.17 12.82
CA ILE A 151 7.84 -7.94 13.32
C ILE A 151 8.30 -7.65 14.76
N GLU A 152 8.25 -8.65 15.64
CA GLU A 152 8.68 -8.52 17.04
C GLU A 152 10.18 -8.17 17.18
N ALA A 153 11.00 -8.70 16.26
CA ALA A 153 12.46 -8.46 16.24
C ALA A 153 12.86 -7.19 15.49
N ALA A 154 11.92 -6.46 14.86
CA ALA A 154 12.25 -5.29 14.06
C ALA A 154 12.86 -4.16 14.92
N PRO A 155 13.98 -3.54 14.47
CA PRO A 155 14.68 -2.55 15.27
C PRO A 155 14.02 -1.18 15.32
N ALA A 156 13.07 -0.92 14.41
CA ALA A 156 12.38 0.37 14.27
C ALA A 156 10.86 0.21 14.42
N ASP A 157 10.19 1.28 14.80
CA ASP A 157 8.73 1.36 14.97
C ASP A 157 8.03 1.90 13.71
N ASN A 158 8.57 1.61 12.53
CA ASN A 158 8.05 2.09 11.24
C ASN A 158 7.18 1.06 10.49
N LEU A 159 6.68 0.06 11.19
CA LEU A 159 5.87 -1.01 10.59
C LEU A 159 4.39 -0.65 10.54
N CYS A 160 3.73 -1.02 9.45
CA CYS A 160 2.29 -1.08 9.33
C CYS A 160 1.88 -2.45 8.80
N LEU A 161 0.86 -3.07 9.36
CA LEU A 161 0.30 -4.29 8.80
C LEU A 161 -0.46 -3.96 7.51
N TYR A 162 -0.46 -4.87 6.56
CA TYR A 162 -1.14 -4.73 5.28
C TYR A 162 -1.92 -6.01 4.98
N MET A 163 -3.26 -5.90 4.94
CA MET A 163 -4.14 -7.04 4.72
C MET A 163 -4.92 -6.89 3.42
N ALA A 164 -4.87 -7.94 2.58
CA ALA A 164 -5.71 -8.07 1.40
C ALA A 164 -6.92 -8.97 1.73
N ILE A 165 -8.05 -8.35 2.06
CA ILE A 165 -9.29 -9.03 2.46
C ILE A 165 -9.90 -9.75 1.26
N ASN A 166 -10.17 -11.03 1.41
CA ASN A 166 -10.77 -11.91 0.42
C ASN A 166 -11.72 -12.91 1.09
N ARG A 167 -12.30 -13.83 0.32
CA ARG A 167 -13.29 -14.81 0.86
C ARG A 167 -12.74 -15.74 1.94
N ILE A 168 -11.44 -15.96 2.00
CA ILE A 168 -10.81 -16.87 2.98
C ILE A 168 -10.69 -16.19 4.33
N ASN A 169 -10.30 -14.91 4.34
CA ASN A 169 -9.90 -14.19 5.56
C ASN A 169 -10.86 -13.05 5.96
N LEU A 170 -12.05 -12.99 5.39
CA LEU A 170 -13.04 -11.96 5.70
C LEU A 170 -13.31 -11.85 7.20
N ASP A 171 -13.34 -12.97 7.90
CA ASP A 171 -13.66 -13.02 9.33
C ASP A 171 -12.49 -12.58 10.24
N ASP A 172 -11.31 -12.34 9.69
CA ASP A 172 -10.09 -11.99 10.46
C ASP A 172 -9.79 -10.48 10.50
N ILE A 173 -10.68 -9.63 10.03
CA ILE A 173 -10.46 -8.16 9.96
C ILE A 173 -10.12 -7.61 11.35
N GLU A 174 -10.91 -7.94 12.37
CA GLU A 174 -10.71 -7.49 13.74
C GLU A 174 -9.41 -8.03 14.34
N HIS A 175 -9.10 -9.31 14.06
CA HIS A 175 -7.86 -9.94 14.54
C HIS A 175 -6.61 -9.16 14.08
N VAL A 176 -6.55 -8.75 12.81
CA VAL A 176 -5.39 -8.00 12.30
C VAL A 176 -5.33 -6.57 12.88
N ALA A 177 -6.48 -5.94 13.17
CA ALA A 177 -6.51 -4.66 13.88
C ALA A 177 -6.01 -4.77 15.32
N GLU A 178 -6.36 -5.87 16.01
CA GLU A 178 -5.87 -6.17 17.36
C GLU A 178 -4.37 -6.42 17.35
N LEU A 179 -3.84 -7.20 16.40
CA LEU A 179 -2.40 -7.38 16.22
C LEU A 179 -1.68 -6.05 16.02
N ALA A 180 -2.23 -5.13 15.20
CA ALA A 180 -1.64 -3.82 14.98
C ALA A 180 -1.63 -2.94 16.23
N ARG A 181 -2.58 -3.12 17.13
CA ARG A 181 -2.63 -2.43 18.42
C ARG A 181 -1.66 -3.02 19.44
N ASP A 182 -1.50 -4.34 19.44
CA ASP A 182 -0.82 -5.08 20.50
C ASP A 182 0.70 -5.24 20.22
N LEU A 183 1.13 -5.17 18.97
CA LEU A 183 2.54 -5.26 18.58
C LEU A 183 3.23 -3.88 18.68
N PRO A 184 4.25 -3.71 19.55
CA PRO A 184 4.82 -2.40 19.89
C PRO A 184 5.53 -1.71 18.70
N ASN A 185 6.03 -2.48 17.72
CA ASN A 185 6.73 -1.96 16.55
C ASN A 185 5.78 -1.62 15.39
N VAL A 186 4.47 -1.83 15.58
CA VAL A 186 3.46 -1.61 14.56
C VAL A 186 2.68 -0.32 14.88
N ARG A 187 2.68 0.61 13.95
CA ARG A 187 1.94 1.88 14.08
C ARG A 187 0.47 1.75 13.72
N ALA A 188 0.17 0.92 12.71
CA ALA A 188 -1.19 0.82 12.19
C ALA A 188 -1.39 -0.41 11.30
N VAL A 189 -2.63 -0.60 10.86
CA VAL A 189 -2.98 -1.52 9.76
C VAL A 189 -3.62 -0.75 8.61
N SER A 190 -3.31 -1.18 7.37
CA SER A 190 -3.97 -0.75 6.14
C SER A 190 -4.67 -1.94 5.50
N TYR A 191 -5.95 -1.81 5.21
CA TYR A 191 -6.74 -2.82 4.54
C TYR A 191 -6.92 -2.50 3.07
N ASN A 192 -6.93 -3.55 2.23
CA ASN A 192 -7.49 -3.53 0.89
C ASN A 192 -8.44 -4.71 0.71
N LEU A 193 -9.38 -4.59 -0.21
CA LEU A 193 -10.18 -5.71 -0.66
C LEU A 193 -9.47 -6.37 -1.84
N HIS A 194 -9.67 -7.67 -2.00
CA HIS A 194 -9.14 -8.38 -3.16
C HIS A 194 -9.71 -7.81 -4.46
N THR A 195 -8.83 -7.52 -5.42
CA THR A 195 -9.19 -7.18 -6.80
C THR A 195 -9.11 -8.45 -7.62
N PRO A 196 -10.16 -8.85 -8.35
CA PRO A 196 -10.25 -10.16 -9.01
C PRO A 196 -9.41 -10.21 -10.29
N TYR A 197 -8.10 -10.26 -10.14
CA TYR A 197 -7.21 -10.53 -11.29
C TYR A 197 -7.51 -11.89 -11.93
N PRO A 198 -7.24 -12.04 -13.24
CA PRO A 198 -7.43 -13.32 -13.92
C PRO A 198 -6.79 -14.48 -13.18
N GLY A 199 -7.58 -15.52 -12.90
CA GLY A 199 -7.18 -16.72 -12.16
C GLY A 199 -7.36 -16.63 -10.63
N THR A 200 -7.77 -15.47 -10.10
CA THR A 200 -7.98 -15.26 -8.65
C THR A 200 -9.45 -14.96 -8.30
N GLU A 201 -10.36 -15.12 -9.24
CA GLU A 201 -11.78 -14.76 -9.12
C GLU A 201 -12.49 -15.49 -7.98
N HIS A 202 -12.02 -16.70 -7.65
CA HIS A 202 -12.55 -17.51 -6.55
C HIS A 202 -12.38 -16.88 -5.17
N LEU A 203 -11.48 -15.89 -5.04
CA LEU A 203 -11.22 -15.14 -3.82
C LEU A 203 -12.10 -13.88 -3.68
N THR A 204 -12.87 -13.56 -4.72
CA THR A 204 -13.64 -12.31 -4.80
C THR A 204 -14.77 -12.28 -3.77
N LEU A 205 -14.87 -11.16 -3.05
CA LEU A 205 -15.98 -10.87 -2.16
C LEU A 205 -17.26 -10.60 -2.97
N THR A 206 -18.38 -11.13 -2.52
CA THR A 206 -19.69 -10.68 -3.00
C THR A 206 -19.97 -9.25 -2.58
N MET A 207 -20.92 -8.57 -3.23
CA MET A 207 -21.26 -7.19 -2.85
C MET A 207 -21.71 -7.04 -1.39
N PRO A 208 -22.52 -7.94 -0.80
CA PRO A 208 -22.81 -7.92 0.64
C PRO A 208 -21.56 -8.09 1.52
N GLN A 209 -20.66 -9.02 1.18
CA GLN A 209 -19.40 -9.22 1.91
C GLN A 209 -18.47 -8.01 1.81
N ARG A 210 -18.42 -7.37 0.64
CA ARG A 210 -17.64 -6.16 0.42
C ARG A 210 -18.14 -4.99 1.28
N ARG A 211 -19.46 -4.81 1.39
CA ARG A 211 -20.06 -3.82 2.28
C ARG A 211 -19.79 -4.13 3.74
N ASP A 212 -19.99 -5.38 4.16
CA ASP A 212 -19.70 -5.82 5.53
C ASP A 212 -18.24 -5.55 5.91
N ALA A 213 -17.27 -5.91 5.06
CA ALA A 213 -15.86 -5.61 5.30
C ALA A 213 -15.61 -4.11 5.52
N CYS A 214 -16.13 -3.26 4.64
CA CYS A 214 -15.98 -1.81 4.77
C CYS A 214 -16.65 -1.25 6.04
N ASP A 215 -17.83 -1.76 6.41
CA ASP A 215 -18.53 -1.38 7.64
C ASP A 215 -17.76 -1.80 8.89
N ARG A 216 -17.15 -2.99 8.89
CA ARG A 216 -16.29 -3.49 9.98
C ARG A 216 -15.05 -2.62 10.13
N ILE A 217 -14.34 -2.30 9.04
CA ILE A 217 -13.20 -1.37 9.03
C ILE A 217 -13.62 0.00 9.59
N ALA A 218 -14.76 0.54 9.14
CA ALA A 218 -15.26 1.82 9.65
C ALA A 218 -15.60 1.77 11.15
N ARG A 219 -16.10 0.64 11.68
CA ARG A 219 -16.30 0.46 13.12
C ARG A 219 -14.98 0.44 13.89
N LEU A 220 -13.95 -0.26 13.40
CA LEU A 220 -12.62 -0.29 14.01
C LEU A 220 -12.00 1.11 14.08
N ILE A 221 -12.10 1.90 13.02
CA ILE A 221 -11.64 3.31 13.02
C ILE A 221 -12.37 4.12 14.10
N ARG A 222 -13.70 4.02 14.16
CA ARG A 222 -14.51 4.76 15.17
C ARG A 222 -14.23 4.31 16.60
N SER A 223 -13.88 3.04 16.82
CA SER A 223 -13.51 2.52 18.14
C SER A 223 -12.05 2.82 18.54
N GLY A 224 -11.30 3.54 17.66
CA GLY A 224 -9.96 4.03 17.99
C GLY A 224 -8.82 3.06 17.64
N HIS A 225 -9.09 1.95 16.95
CA HIS A 225 -8.01 1.07 16.45
C HIS A 225 -7.08 1.83 15.50
N PRO A 226 -5.80 1.44 15.42
CA PRO A 226 -4.81 2.10 14.57
C PRO A 226 -4.97 1.67 13.10
N VAL A 227 -5.99 2.16 12.42
CA VAL A 227 -6.31 1.86 11.03
C VAL A 227 -6.01 3.07 10.16
N LEU A 228 -5.25 2.88 9.06
CA LEU A 228 -4.86 3.93 8.12
C LEU A 228 -5.96 4.30 7.11
N ASN A 229 -6.96 3.44 6.93
CA ASN A 229 -8.05 3.69 6.00
C ASN A 229 -8.93 4.88 6.43
N LEU A 230 -9.59 5.50 5.47
CA LEU A 230 -10.42 6.68 5.67
C LEU A 230 -11.92 6.29 5.74
N ALA A 231 -12.50 6.34 6.93
CA ALA A 231 -13.86 5.85 7.20
C ALA A 231 -14.93 6.45 6.27
N SER A 232 -14.83 7.74 5.96
CA SER A 232 -15.79 8.44 5.09
C SER A 232 -15.70 8.05 3.63
N ALA A 233 -14.58 7.49 3.18
CA ALA A 233 -14.42 7.02 1.80
C ALA A 233 -15.00 5.62 1.56
N LEU A 234 -15.07 4.79 2.60
CA LEU A 234 -15.40 3.37 2.50
C LEU A 234 -16.78 3.08 1.86
N PRO A 235 -17.87 3.81 2.13
CA PRO A 235 -19.17 3.50 1.54
C PRO A 235 -19.16 3.52 0.01
N ARG A 236 -18.54 4.54 -0.61
CA ARG A 236 -18.44 4.62 -2.07
C ARG A 236 -17.53 3.56 -2.67
N ILE A 237 -16.49 3.14 -1.93
CA ILE A 237 -15.61 2.05 -2.36
C ILE A 237 -16.36 0.71 -2.23
N ALA A 238 -17.10 0.50 -1.16
CA ALA A 238 -17.92 -0.69 -0.97
C ALA A 238 -18.92 -0.89 -2.12
N ASP A 239 -19.56 0.19 -2.56
CA ASP A 239 -20.57 0.20 -3.62
C ASP A 239 -19.99 0.34 -5.04
N LEU A 240 -18.66 0.35 -5.20
CA LEU A 240 -17.95 0.52 -6.49
C LEU A 240 -18.35 1.85 -7.19
N THR A 241 -18.65 2.90 -6.42
CA THR A 241 -19.01 4.24 -6.93
C THR A 241 -17.91 5.29 -6.69
N ALA A 242 -16.78 4.87 -6.08
CA ALA A 242 -15.60 5.72 -5.98
C ALA A 242 -15.02 5.98 -7.38
N PRO A 243 -14.48 7.20 -7.66
CA PRO A 243 -13.83 7.46 -8.95
C PRO A 243 -12.66 6.52 -9.19
N THR A 244 -12.59 5.91 -10.37
CA THR A 244 -11.51 5.04 -10.82
C THR A 244 -11.18 5.32 -12.29
N PRO A 245 -9.90 5.24 -12.70
CA PRO A 245 -8.69 5.06 -11.88
C PRO A 245 -8.35 6.29 -11.03
N CYS A 246 -7.47 6.13 -10.02
CA CYS A 246 -6.91 7.26 -9.28
C CYS A 246 -5.85 7.96 -10.13
N ASN A 247 -6.12 9.18 -10.60
CA ASN A 247 -5.21 9.93 -11.49
C ASN A 247 -3.96 10.46 -10.76
N GLN A 248 -3.98 10.55 -9.43
CA GLN A 248 -2.86 11.00 -8.62
C GLN A 248 -1.89 9.89 -8.23
N CYS A 249 -2.13 8.66 -8.71
CA CYS A 249 -1.26 7.52 -8.51
C CYS A 249 -0.63 7.07 -9.82
N VAL A 250 0.63 6.64 -9.78
CA VAL A 250 1.35 6.10 -10.92
C VAL A 250 2.19 4.90 -10.48
N ILE A 251 2.24 3.87 -11.31
CA ILE A 251 3.12 2.72 -11.13
C ILE A 251 4.11 2.65 -12.28
N VAL A 252 5.36 2.34 -11.97
CA VAL A 252 6.42 2.14 -12.94
C VAL A 252 7.03 0.74 -12.78
N GLU A 253 7.22 0.07 -13.90
CA GLU A 253 7.95 -1.19 -13.99
C GLU A 253 8.78 -1.18 -15.26
N ASP A 254 10.09 -1.32 -15.14
CA ASP A 254 11.04 -1.34 -16.25
C ASP A 254 10.87 -0.15 -17.24
N GLY A 255 10.63 1.05 -16.71
CA GLY A 255 10.41 2.27 -17.46
C GLY A 255 9.02 2.41 -18.09
N GLN A 256 8.19 1.37 -18.07
CA GLN A 256 6.79 1.47 -18.45
C GLN A 256 5.97 2.03 -17.29
N GLN A 257 5.07 2.96 -17.61
CA GLN A 257 4.29 3.68 -16.62
C GLN A 257 2.78 3.49 -16.85
N TRP A 258 2.04 3.25 -15.74
CA TRP A 258 0.58 3.16 -15.74
C TRP A 258 -0.02 4.13 -14.73
N THR A 259 -1.11 4.78 -15.12
CA THR A 259 -1.93 5.55 -14.17
C THR A 259 -2.61 4.57 -13.21
N CYS A 260 -2.53 4.82 -11.92
CA CYS A 260 -3.09 4.03 -10.83
C CYS A 260 -2.44 2.65 -10.67
N GLY A 261 -2.49 1.79 -11.66
CA GLY A 261 -1.94 0.45 -11.60
C GLY A 261 -2.03 -0.31 -12.92
N ARG A 262 -1.26 -1.41 -13.05
CA ARG A 262 -1.29 -2.29 -14.24
C ARG A 262 -2.67 -2.92 -14.49
N CYS A 263 -3.52 -2.97 -13.46
CA CYS A 263 -4.90 -3.45 -13.57
C CYS A 263 -5.74 -2.65 -14.59
N ILE A 264 -5.32 -1.45 -14.98
CA ILE A 264 -6.00 -0.65 -16.01
C ILE A 264 -5.98 -1.32 -17.39
N GLU A 265 -5.00 -2.18 -17.66
CA GLU A 265 -4.90 -2.94 -18.90
C GLU A 265 -5.84 -4.17 -18.95
N VAL A 266 -6.42 -4.54 -17.80
CA VAL A 266 -7.35 -5.67 -17.73
C VAL A 266 -8.78 -5.16 -17.89
N PRO A 267 -9.48 -5.49 -19.00
CA PRO A 267 -10.82 -4.98 -19.25
C PRO A 267 -11.79 -5.29 -18.09
N GLY A 268 -12.52 -4.28 -17.62
CA GLY A 268 -13.52 -4.42 -16.56
C GLY A 268 -12.96 -4.53 -15.14
N LEU A 269 -11.64 -4.58 -14.94
CA LEU A 269 -11.06 -4.78 -13.62
C LEU A 269 -11.15 -3.53 -12.73
N CYS A 270 -10.99 -2.32 -13.31
CA CYS A 270 -11.13 -1.08 -12.56
C CYS A 270 -12.54 -0.91 -11.96
N GLN A 271 -13.59 -1.42 -12.61
CA GLN A 271 -14.96 -1.41 -12.11
C GLN A 271 -15.18 -2.35 -10.91
N GLN A 272 -14.24 -3.22 -10.62
CA GLN A 272 -14.25 -4.17 -9.50
C GLN A 272 -13.10 -3.89 -8.52
N CYS A 273 -12.55 -2.67 -8.55
CA CYS A 273 -11.38 -2.29 -7.79
C CYS A 273 -11.54 -2.59 -6.28
N GLY A 274 -10.54 -3.27 -5.73
CA GLY A 274 -10.42 -3.60 -4.31
C GLY A 274 -9.42 -2.72 -3.57
N PHE A 275 -8.64 -1.90 -4.27
CA PHE A 275 -7.64 -1.03 -3.67
C PHE A 275 -8.30 0.13 -2.92
N LEU A 276 -8.51 -0.02 -1.60
CA LEU A 276 -9.12 1.00 -0.76
C LEU A 276 -8.33 2.31 -0.84
N PHE A 277 -7.01 2.22 -0.75
CA PHE A 277 -6.12 3.37 -0.84
C PHE A 277 -6.34 4.19 -2.13
N ALA A 278 -6.47 3.54 -3.29
CA ALA A 278 -6.73 4.23 -4.56
C ALA A 278 -8.11 4.92 -4.56
N GLY A 279 -9.13 4.23 -4.03
CA GLY A 279 -10.49 4.78 -3.90
C GLY A 279 -10.57 5.92 -2.88
N GLU A 280 -9.80 5.87 -1.80
CA GLU A 280 -9.68 6.93 -0.80
C GLU A 280 -9.04 8.18 -1.40
N LEU A 281 -7.92 8.01 -2.09
CA LEU A 281 -7.21 9.12 -2.73
C LEU A 281 -8.01 9.76 -3.85
N SER A 282 -8.70 8.96 -4.67
CA SER A 282 -9.53 9.52 -5.74
C SER A 282 -10.66 10.41 -5.20
N GLN A 283 -11.26 10.05 -4.06
CA GLN A 283 -12.26 10.87 -3.39
C GLN A 283 -11.63 12.10 -2.71
N LEU A 284 -10.46 11.92 -2.06
CA LEU A 284 -9.69 13.02 -1.46
C LEU A 284 -9.40 14.12 -2.50
N PHE A 285 -8.87 13.74 -3.66
CA PHE A 285 -8.50 14.67 -4.72
C PHE A 285 -9.69 15.11 -5.60
N ALA A 286 -10.83 14.44 -5.49
CA ALA A 286 -12.10 14.98 -5.99
C ALA A 286 -12.68 16.07 -5.06
N GLY A 287 -12.07 16.33 -3.91
CA GLY A 287 -12.46 17.40 -3.00
C GLY A 287 -13.56 17.02 -2.02
N ASP A 288 -13.78 15.72 -1.73
CA ASP A 288 -14.74 15.33 -0.71
C ASP A 288 -14.28 15.83 0.68
N PRO A 289 -15.00 16.79 1.31
CA PRO A 289 -14.55 17.42 2.54
C PRO A 289 -14.47 16.46 3.72
N ARG A 290 -15.27 15.39 3.74
CA ARG A 290 -15.27 14.39 4.82
C ARG A 290 -14.00 13.54 4.71
N VAL A 291 -13.63 13.14 3.50
CA VAL A 291 -12.43 12.35 3.23
C VAL A 291 -11.18 13.19 3.51
N ILE A 292 -11.17 14.49 3.19
CA ILE A 292 -10.08 15.42 3.52
C ILE A 292 -9.88 15.49 5.04
N VAL A 293 -10.95 15.68 5.81
CA VAL A 293 -10.87 15.76 7.27
C VAL A 293 -10.37 14.45 7.87
N ASP A 294 -10.88 13.32 7.39
CA ASP A 294 -10.43 11.99 7.84
C ASP A 294 -8.96 11.76 7.53
N ALA A 295 -8.49 12.14 6.34
CA ALA A 295 -7.09 12.00 5.94
C ALA A 295 -6.17 12.79 6.88
N VAL A 296 -6.49 14.07 7.15
CA VAL A 296 -5.71 14.90 8.08
C VAL A 296 -5.67 14.28 9.48
N ARG A 297 -6.82 13.84 10.01
CA ARG A 297 -6.89 13.25 11.36
C ARG A 297 -6.13 11.92 11.45
N THR A 298 -6.32 11.05 10.47
CA THR A 298 -5.74 9.70 10.48
C THR A 298 -4.23 9.76 10.33
N TYR A 299 -3.73 10.48 9.33
CA TYR A 299 -2.30 10.52 9.04
C TYR A 299 -1.51 11.36 10.06
N ALA A 300 -2.10 12.42 10.63
CA ALA A 300 -1.48 13.15 11.74
C ALA A 300 -1.36 12.34 13.04
N ARG A 301 -2.23 11.35 13.22
CA ARG A 301 -2.23 10.48 14.42
C ARG A 301 -1.30 9.29 14.27
N LEU A 302 -1.20 8.70 13.08
CA LEU A 302 -0.61 7.36 12.89
C LEU A 302 0.73 7.38 12.13
N LEU A 303 1.05 8.44 11.39
CA LEU A 303 2.31 8.62 10.65
C LEU A 303 3.12 9.80 11.18
#